data_ee090fc525123103ea701728a5bf5169
#
_entry.id   ee090fc525123103ea701728a5bf5169
#
_cell.length_a   1.000
_cell.length_b   1.000
_cell.length_c   1.000
_cell.angle_alpha   90.00
_cell.angle_beta   90.00
_cell.angle_gamma   90.00
#
_symmetry.space_group_name_H-M   'P 1'
#
loop_
_entity.id
_entity.type
_entity.pdbx_description
1 polymer ?
#
loop_
_entity_poly.entity_id
_entity_poly.type
_entity_poly.pdbx_seq_one_letter_code
_entity_poly.pdbx_strand_id
1 'polypeptide(L)'
;PAPTHNLDQSVVLLTLPAAISLGQGKGSRSGLSGARPTVNDLAVLQYTGGTTGVAKGAMLSHGNIISAIAQGRNHLAEAQGESETRLLIAPLPIYHIFGFTLYLCGNFASGGRSVLIPNPRDLYGLLDVMRSVPFTEFAAVNTMLVGLMANQKFDDVDWSNLKWTIAGGAA
;
A
#
# COMPACT_ATOMS: atom_id res chain seq x y z
N PRO A 1 25.93 -0.66 14.29
CA PRO A 1 26.65 -0.94 13.05
C PRO A 1 25.73 -1.71 12.13
N ALA A 2 25.62 -1.26 10.88
CA ALA A 2 24.88 -1.99 9.87
C ALA A 2 25.56 -3.35 9.64
N PRO A 3 24.81 -4.44 9.41
CA PRO A 3 25.41 -5.72 9.12
C PRO A 3 26.30 -5.62 7.89
N THR A 4 27.55 -6.05 8.02
CA THR A 4 28.49 -6.17 6.90
C THR A 4 28.04 -7.34 6.04
N HIS A 5 27.43 -7.05 4.90
CA HIS A 5 27.11 -8.08 3.91
C HIS A 5 28.33 -8.31 3.02
N ASN A 6 28.81 -9.57 2.93
CA ASN A 6 29.73 -9.99 1.87
C ASN A 6 28.95 -10.03 0.56
N LEU A 7 28.81 -8.87 -0.09
CA LEU A 7 28.21 -8.79 -1.42
C LEU A 7 29.29 -8.99 -2.48
N ASP A 8 28.92 -9.64 -3.56
CA ASP A 8 29.74 -9.73 -4.77
C ASP A 8 30.22 -8.33 -5.18
N GLN A 9 31.49 -8.19 -5.55
CA GLN A 9 32.09 -6.92 -5.96
C GLN A 9 31.40 -6.29 -7.18
N SER A 10 30.58 -7.04 -7.91
CA SER A 10 29.74 -6.52 -9.00
C SER A 10 28.50 -5.77 -8.51
N VAL A 11 28.14 -5.86 -7.23
CA VAL A 11 26.97 -5.19 -6.66
C VAL A 11 27.33 -3.78 -6.21
N VAL A 12 26.71 -2.78 -6.86
CA VAL A 12 26.83 -1.39 -6.48
C VAL A 12 25.82 -1.08 -5.34
N LEU A 13 26.36 -0.76 -4.17
CA LEU A 13 25.55 -0.31 -3.03
C LEU A 13 25.44 1.20 -3.05
N LEU A 14 24.20 1.69 -3.04
CA LEU A 14 23.89 3.12 -2.92
C LEU A 14 23.01 3.34 -1.69
N THR A 15 23.27 4.41 -0.96
CA THR A 15 22.29 4.93 -0.01
C THR A 15 21.10 5.52 -0.77
N LEU A 16 19.92 5.52 -0.16
CA LEU A 16 18.73 6.12 -0.80
C LEU A 16 18.95 7.59 -1.22
N PRO A 17 19.55 8.48 -0.40
CA PRO A 17 19.87 9.84 -0.83
C PRO A 17 20.80 9.88 -2.05
N ALA A 18 21.82 9.03 -2.10
CA ALA A 18 22.71 8.96 -3.25
C ALA A 18 22.01 8.49 -4.53
N ALA A 19 21.13 7.50 -4.43
CA ALA A 19 20.33 7.03 -5.56
C ALA A 19 19.39 8.12 -6.08
N ILE A 20 18.72 8.86 -5.19
CA ILE A 20 17.87 10.00 -5.55
C ILE A 20 18.68 11.08 -6.26
N SER A 21 19.84 11.46 -5.70
CA SER A 21 20.72 12.48 -6.30
C SER A 21 21.20 12.10 -7.70
N LEU A 22 21.57 10.82 -7.90
CA LEU A 22 21.95 10.31 -9.22
C LEU A 22 20.79 10.35 -10.22
N GLY A 23 19.58 10.10 -9.76
CA GLY A 23 18.36 10.18 -10.59
C GLY A 23 18.02 11.61 -11.02
N GLN A 24 18.19 12.58 -10.13
CA GLN A 24 17.94 13.99 -10.41
C GLN A 24 18.89 14.56 -11.48
N GLY A 25 20.17 14.14 -11.46
CA GLY A 25 21.17 14.63 -12.41
C GLY A 25 21.02 14.08 -13.84
N LYS A 26 20.31 12.99 -14.01
CA LYS A 26 20.15 12.30 -15.32
C LYS A 26 18.78 12.53 -15.95
N GLY A 27 18.18 13.67 -15.85
CA GLY A 27 16.83 14.07 -16.26
C GLY A 27 16.25 13.49 -17.58
N SER A 28 16.58 12.26 -17.91
CA SER A 28 16.11 11.57 -19.10
C SER A 28 15.32 10.32 -18.73
N ARG A 29 14.03 10.36 -18.97
CA ARG A 29 13.17 9.17 -19.08
C ARG A 29 13.55 8.27 -20.24
N SER A 30 14.55 8.66 -21.06
CA SER A 30 14.99 7.95 -22.27
C SER A 30 15.62 6.57 -21.97
N GLY A 31 16.16 6.35 -20.76
CA GLY A 31 16.69 5.05 -20.37
C GLY A 31 15.65 3.97 -20.07
N LEU A 32 14.37 4.33 -19.98
CA LEU A 32 13.25 3.39 -19.77
C LEU A 32 12.60 2.94 -21.09
N SER A 33 13.15 3.35 -22.22
CA SER A 33 12.53 3.20 -23.55
C SER A 33 12.59 1.79 -24.15
N GLY A 34 13.09 0.76 -23.44
CA GLY A 34 13.34 -0.54 -24.05
C GLY A 34 12.46 -1.70 -23.57
N ALA A 35 12.11 -1.77 -22.32
CA ALA A 35 11.42 -2.93 -21.77
C ALA A 35 9.98 -2.61 -21.38
N ARG A 36 9.03 -3.06 -22.19
CA ARG A 36 7.63 -3.11 -21.78
C ARG A 36 7.38 -4.48 -21.15
N PRO A 37 7.15 -4.56 -19.82
CA PRO A 37 6.83 -5.83 -19.21
C PRO A 37 5.54 -6.40 -19.77
N THR A 38 5.50 -7.70 -19.93
CA THR A 38 4.29 -8.45 -20.30
C THR A 38 3.54 -8.87 -19.04
N VAL A 39 2.31 -9.34 -19.23
CA VAL A 39 1.49 -9.85 -18.11
C VAL A 39 2.12 -11.07 -17.42
N ASN A 40 2.99 -11.79 -18.10
CA ASN A 40 3.65 -12.99 -17.58
C ASN A 40 4.97 -12.70 -16.87
N ASP A 41 5.51 -11.48 -17.01
CA ASP A 41 6.76 -11.12 -16.35
C ASP A 41 6.57 -10.99 -14.84
N LEU A 42 7.61 -11.33 -14.09
CA LEU A 42 7.64 -11.19 -12.64
C LEU A 42 7.54 -9.71 -12.25
N ALA A 43 6.52 -9.39 -11.46
CA ALA A 43 6.32 -8.04 -10.94
C ALA A 43 6.81 -7.89 -9.49
N VAL A 44 6.54 -8.87 -8.63
CA VAL A 44 6.82 -8.80 -7.19
C VAL A 44 7.23 -10.17 -6.66
N LEU A 45 8.24 -10.18 -5.80
CA LEU A 45 8.53 -11.30 -4.90
C LEU A 45 7.96 -10.96 -3.53
N GLN A 46 6.79 -11.50 -3.22
CA GLN A 46 6.12 -11.25 -1.95
C GLN A 46 6.52 -12.30 -0.94
N TYR A 47 7.35 -11.91 0.01
CA TYR A 47 7.73 -12.80 1.11
C TYR A 47 6.63 -12.85 2.16
N THR A 48 6.29 -14.05 2.60
CA THR A 48 5.39 -14.29 3.72
C THR A 48 6.17 -14.87 4.89
N GLY A 49 5.82 -14.49 6.11
CA GLY A 49 6.34 -15.11 7.32
C GLY A 49 5.88 -16.57 7.38
N GLY A 50 6.72 -17.49 6.92
CA GLY A 50 6.42 -18.91 6.98
C GLY A 50 6.50 -19.41 8.43
N THR A 51 5.52 -20.17 8.87
CA THR A 51 5.54 -20.88 10.18
C THR A 51 6.64 -21.93 10.28
N THR A 52 7.34 -22.24 9.19
CA THR A 52 8.33 -23.33 9.06
C THR A 52 9.78 -22.86 8.99
N GLY A 53 10.09 -21.63 9.36
CA GLY A 53 11.47 -21.14 9.55
C GLY A 53 12.20 -20.63 8.30
N VAL A 54 11.85 -21.07 7.10
CA VAL A 54 12.44 -20.56 5.85
C VAL A 54 11.45 -19.59 5.18
N ALA A 55 11.89 -18.35 4.98
CA ALA A 55 11.10 -17.37 4.28
C ALA A 55 10.80 -17.83 2.84
N LYS A 56 9.52 -17.84 2.47
CA LYS A 56 9.07 -18.20 1.12
C LYS A 56 8.58 -16.95 0.40
N GLY A 57 9.12 -16.69 -0.79
CA GLY A 57 8.70 -15.60 -1.66
C GLY A 57 7.71 -16.10 -2.72
N ALA A 58 6.48 -15.64 -2.68
CA ALA A 58 5.53 -15.87 -3.76
C ALA A 58 5.92 -15.03 -4.97
N MET A 59 6.05 -15.66 -6.13
CA MET A 59 6.32 -15.00 -7.41
C MET A 59 5.01 -14.50 -7.99
N LEU A 60 4.82 -13.20 -8.01
CA LEU A 60 3.62 -12.56 -8.57
C LEU A 60 3.95 -11.88 -9.90
N SER A 61 3.26 -12.27 -10.96
CA SER A 61 3.39 -11.63 -12.26
C SER A 61 2.59 -10.32 -12.33
N HIS A 62 2.86 -9.49 -13.34
CA HIS A 62 2.04 -8.31 -13.64
C HIS A 62 0.57 -8.70 -13.84
N GLY A 63 0.30 -9.83 -14.48
CA GLY A 63 -1.04 -10.37 -14.67
C GLY A 63 -1.76 -10.67 -13.36
N ASN A 64 -1.06 -11.26 -12.37
CA ASN A 64 -1.65 -11.52 -11.05
C ASN A 64 -2.09 -10.22 -10.37
N ILE A 65 -1.23 -9.20 -10.38
CA ILE A 65 -1.54 -7.90 -9.77
C ILE A 65 -2.72 -7.22 -10.47
N ILE A 66 -2.69 -7.17 -11.80
CA ILE A 66 -3.78 -6.55 -12.61
C ILE A 66 -5.11 -7.26 -12.37
N SER A 67 -5.10 -8.60 -12.33
CA SER A 67 -6.30 -9.40 -12.08
C SER A 67 -6.87 -9.15 -10.68
N ALA A 68 -6.02 -9.08 -9.66
CA ALA A 68 -6.43 -8.78 -8.30
C ALA A 68 -7.06 -7.38 -8.19
N ILE A 69 -6.48 -6.38 -8.87
CA ILE A 69 -7.02 -5.02 -8.92
C ILE A 69 -8.38 -5.01 -9.60
N ALA A 70 -8.52 -5.70 -10.74
CA ALA A 70 -9.77 -5.75 -11.49
C ALA A 70 -10.90 -6.42 -10.66
N GLN A 71 -10.59 -7.53 -9.99
CA GLN A 71 -11.52 -8.22 -9.10
C GLN A 71 -11.96 -7.31 -7.94
N GLY A 72 -11.00 -6.64 -7.27
CA GLY A 72 -11.29 -5.71 -6.18
C GLY A 72 -12.18 -4.54 -6.64
N ARG A 73 -11.88 -3.96 -7.80
CA ARG A 73 -12.69 -2.87 -8.38
C ARG A 73 -14.12 -3.32 -8.69
N ASN A 74 -14.29 -4.48 -9.30
CA ASN A 74 -15.62 -5.01 -9.60
C ASN A 74 -16.41 -5.29 -8.31
N HIS A 75 -15.76 -5.83 -7.29
CA HIS A 75 -16.40 -6.10 -6.01
C HIS A 75 -16.84 -4.82 -5.28
N LEU A 76 -16.08 -3.75 -5.41
CA LEU A 76 -16.34 -2.46 -4.75
C LEU A 76 -17.14 -1.48 -5.62
N ALA A 77 -17.43 -1.81 -6.88
CA ALA A 77 -18.04 -0.88 -7.83
C ALA A 77 -19.35 -0.29 -7.33
N GLU A 78 -20.22 -1.11 -6.75
CA GLU A 78 -21.52 -0.65 -6.21
C GLU A 78 -21.35 0.27 -5.00
N ALA A 79 -20.41 -0.04 -4.10
CA ALA A 79 -20.14 0.75 -2.90
C ALA A 79 -19.44 2.08 -3.22
N GLN A 80 -18.65 2.13 -4.29
CA GLN A 80 -17.87 3.31 -4.66
C GLN A 80 -18.71 4.42 -5.29
N GLY A 81 -19.75 4.07 -6.05
CA GLY A 81 -20.54 5.03 -6.80
C GLY A 81 -19.69 5.87 -7.78
N GLU A 82 -20.27 6.91 -8.34
CA GLU A 82 -19.60 7.88 -9.23
C GLU A 82 -18.90 9.01 -8.43
N SER A 83 -18.12 8.68 -7.41
CA SER A 83 -17.44 9.73 -6.64
C SER A 83 -16.20 10.22 -7.40
N GLU A 84 -16.16 11.53 -7.68
CA GLU A 84 -15.02 12.19 -8.33
C GLU A 84 -13.76 12.23 -7.44
N THR A 85 -13.91 12.15 -6.13
CA THR A 85 -12.80 12.20 -5.17
C THR A 85 -12.73 10.94 -4.35
N ARG A 86 -11.62 10.22 -4.49
CA ARG A 86 -11.32 9.02 -3.72
C ARG A 86 -10.15 9.31 -2.80
N LEU A 87 -10.38 9.23 -1.49
CA LEU A 87 -9.36 9.45 -0.47
C LEU A 87 -9.39 8.27 0.52
N LEU A 88 -8.38 7.43 0.41
CA LEU A 88 -8.23 6.22 1.20
C LEU A 88 -7.27 6.45 2.37
N ILE A 89 -7.71 6.17 3.59
CA ILE A 89 -6.82 6.09 4.76
C ILE A 89 -6.10 4.75 4.74
N ALA A 90 -4.78 4.79 4.71
CA ALA A 90 -3.90 3.64 4.49
C ALA A 90 -3.00 3.37 5.73
N PRO A 91 -3.54 2.75 6.79
CA PRO A 91 -2.79 2.49 8.02
C PRO A 91 -1.93 1.21 7.95
N LEU A 92 -2.23 0.29 7.03
CA LEU A 92 -1.47 -0.96 6.94
C LEU A 92 -0.21 -0.79 6.10
N PRO A 93 0.85 -1.58 6.38
CA PRO A 93 2.10 -1.46 5.65
C PRO A 93 1.94 -1.77 4.15
N ILE A 94 2.48 -0.91 3.29
CA ILE A 94 2.46 -1.11 1.83
C ILE A 94 3.40 -2.23 1.36
N TYR A 95 4.32 -2.70 2.21
CA TYR A 95 5.14 -3.89 1.92
C TYR A 95 4.38 -5.21 2.14
N HIS A 96 3.23 -5.19 2.80
CA HIS A 96 2.32 -6.32 2.88
C HIS A 96 1.41 -6.33 1.66
N ILE A 97 1.13 -7.53 1.10
CA ILE A 97 0.37 -7.66 -0.15
C ILE A 97 -1.00 -6.96 -0.12
N PHE A 98 -1.68 -6.96 1.02
CA PHE A 98 -2.94 -6.27 1.19
C PHE A 98 -2.79 -4.75 0.98
N GLY A 99 -1.84 -4.13 1.69
CA GLY A 99 -1.54 -2.70 1.54
C GLY A 99 -1.00 -2.37 0.15
N PHE A 100 -0.12 -3.21 -0.40
CA PHE A 100 0.42 -3.04 -1.74
C PHE A 100 -0.67 -3.06 -2.80
N THR A 101 -1.55 -4.05 -2.76
CA THR A 101 -2.59 -4.21 -3.79
C THR A 101 -3.68 -3.16 -3.64
N LEU A 102 -4.16 -2.91 -2.43
CA LEU A 102 -5.29 -2.01 -2.20
C LEU A 102 -4.87 -0.54 -2.19
N TYR A 103 -3.91 -0.17 -1.30
CA TYR A 103 -3.58 1.23 -1.07
C TYR A 103 -2.71 1.83 -2.17
N LEU A 104 -1.79 1.04 -2.72
CA LEU A 104 -0.89 1.50 -3.76
C LEU A 104 -1.49 1.22 -5.15
N CYS A 105 -1.54 -0.04 -5.58
CA CYS A 105 -1.86 -0.35 -6.96
C CYS A 105 -3.33 -0.08 -7.30
N GLY A 106 -4.27 -0.57 -6.48
CA GLY A 106 -5.71 -0.46 -6.75
C GLY A 106 -6.22 0.98 -6.68
N ASN A 107 -5.79 1.71 -5.65
CA ASN A 107 -6.21 3.09 -5.47
C ASN A 107 -5.64 4.01 -6.58
N PHE A 108 -4.35 3.85 -6.93
CA PHE A 108 -3.76 4.58 -8.07
C PHE A 108 -4.43 4.23 -9.41
N ALA A 109 -4.70 2.94 -9.66
CA ALA A 109 -5.39 2.51 -10.88
C ALA A 109 -6.79 3.12 -11.02
N SER A 110 -7.37 3.55 -9.91
CA SER A 110 -8.70 4.20 -9.86
C SER A 110 -8.62 5.73 -9.79
N GLY A 111 -7.42 6.32 -9.91
CA GLY A 111 -7.23 7.77 -9.81
C GLY A 111 -7.38 8.32 -8.38
N GLY A 112 -7.39 7.45 -7.37
CA GLY A 112 -7.54 7.83 -5.97
C GLY A 112 -6.25 8.32 -5.32
N ARG A 113 -6.39 8.89 -4.13
CA ARG A 113 -5.30 9.33 -3.26
C ARG A 113 -5.27 8.50 -1.99
N SER A 114 -4.07 8.19 -1.49
CA SER A 114 -3.88 7.46 -0.23
C SER A 114 -3.21 8.35 0.81
N VAL A 115 -3.78 8.41 1.99
CA VAL A 115 -3.15 9.03 3.16
C VAL A 115 -2.41 7.94 3.92
N LEU A 116 -1.09 7.93 3.80
CA LEU A 116 -0.25 6.93 4.47
C LEU A 116 -0.12 7.26 5.95
N ILE A 117 -0.31 6.27 6.80
CA ILE A 117 -0.17 6.38 8.26
C ILE A 117 1.15 5.71 8.67
N PRO A 118 2.17 6.48 9.05
CA PRO A 118 3.49 5.93 9.35
C PRO A 118 3.53 5.03 10.60
N ASN A 119 2.70 5.33 11.58
CA ASN A 119 2.59 4.54 12.81
C ASN A 119 1.14 4.07 13.06
N PRO A 120 0.75 2.90 12.54
CA PRO A 120 -0.62 2.40 12.70
C PRO A 120 -0.98 1.94 14.12
N ARG A 121 -0.01 1.88 15.04
CA ARG A 121 -0.24 1.57 16.46
C ARG A 121 -0.68 2.78 17.25
N ASP A 122 -0.42 3.97 16.76
CA ASP A 122 -0.90 5.23 17.33
C ASP A 122 -2.33 5.51 16.84
N LEU A 123 -3.30 4.92 17.54
CA LEU A 123 -4.72 5.08 17.21
C LEU A 123 -5.21 6.51 17.42
N TYR A 124 -4.62 7.26 18.39
CA TYR A 124 -4.95 8.67 18.58
C TYR A 124 -4.51 9.52 17.38
N GLY A 125 -3.27 9.35 16.93
CA GLY A 125 -2.76 10.03 15.73
C GLY A 125 -3.53 9.63 14.46
N LEU A 126 -3.94 8.37 14.34
CA LEU A 126 -4.78 7.93 13.24
C LEU A 126 -6.13 8.64 13.24
N LEU A 127 -6.82 8.72 14.37
CA LEU A 127 -8.09 9.45 14.49
C LEU A 127 -7.92 10.95 14.22
N ASP A 128 -6.82 11.57 14.67
CA ASP A 128 -6.54 12.98 14.36
C ASP A 128 -6.34 13.22 12.87
N VAL A 129 -5.69 12.29 12.15
CA VAL A 129 -5.61 12.35 10.69
C VAL A 129 -7.00 12.18 10.06
N MET A 130 -7.79 11.20 10.50
CA MET A 130 -9.14 10.96 9.96
C MET A 130 -10.07 12.16 10.16
N ARG A 131 -9.92 12.89 11.26
CA ARG A 131 -10.65 14.15 11.51
C ARG A 131 -10.23 15.31 10.60
N SER A 132 -9.00 15.27 10.10
CA SER A 132 -8.42 16.38 9.32
C SER A 132 -8.68 16.29 7.81
N VAL A 133 -9.21 15.16 7.32
CA VAL A 133 -9.39 14.91 5.88
C VAL A 133 -10.77 14.31 5.58
N PRO A 134 -11.42 14.70 4.47
CA PRO A 134 -12.71 14.13 4.06
C PRO A 134 -12.50 12.80 3.35
N PHE A 135 -12.08 11.77 4.11
CA PHE A 135 -11.81 10.45 3.54
C PHE A 135 -13.10 9.74 3.13
N THR A 136 -12.98 8.95 2.06
CA THR A 136 -14.10 8.21 1.47
C THR A 136 -13.96 6.70 1.64
N GLU A 137 -12.78 6.24 1.97
CA GLU A 137 -12.42 4.84 1.95
C GLU A 137 -11.51 4.51 3.13
N PHE A 138 -11.76 3.38 3.78
CA PHE A 138 -10.94 2.93 4.89
C PHE A 138 -10.78 1.41 4.85
N ALA A 139 -9.57 0.93 5.02
CA ALA A 139 -9.31 -0.49 5.14
C ALA A 139 -8.32 -0.76 6.26
N ALA A 140 -8.61 -1.74 7.10
CA ALA A 140 -7.82 -2.04 8.29
C ALA A 140 -7.92 -3.52 8.68
N VAL A 141 -7.15 -3.92 9.67
CA VAL A 141 -7.35 -5.21 10.35
C VAL A 141 -8.43 -5.06 11.43
N ASN A 142 -9.12 -6.15 11.74
CA ASN A 142 -10.22 -6.15 12.71
C ASN A 142 -9.80 -5.58 14.09
N THR A 143 -8.64 -5.96 14.57
CA THR A 143 -8.12 -5.47 15.87
C THR A 143 -7.94 -3.95 15.91
N MET A 144 -7.58 -3.33 14.77
CA MET A 144 -7.49 -1.88 14.65
C MET A 144 -8.87 -1.23 14.69
N LEU A 145 -9.86 -1.79 13.97
CA LEU A 145 -11.24 -1.28 14.00
C LEU A 145 -11.80 -1.31 15.41
N VAL A 146 -11.65 -2.43 16.13
CA VAL A 146 -12.08 -2.54 17.54
C VAL A 146 -11.38 -1.50 18.42
N GLY A 147 -10.08 -1.31 18.24
CA GLY A 147 -9.32 -0.30 19.00
C GLY A 147 -9.75 1.14 18.70
N LEU A 148 -10.08 1.45 17.45
CA LEU A 148 -10.61 2.77 17.07
C LEU A 148 -11.98 3.01 17.70
N MET A 149 -12.90 2.05 17.60
CA MET A 149 -14.26 2.17 18.17
C MET A 149 -14.25 2.30 19.69
N ALA A 150 -13.26 1.74 20.37
CA ALA A 150 -13.10 1.89 21.82
C ALA A 150 -12.45 3.23 22.24
N ASN A 151 -11.98 4.04 21.28
CA ASN A 151 -11.30 5.29 21.57
C ASN A 151 -12.29 6.45 21.72
N GLN A 152 -12.10 7.29 22.74
CA GLN A 152 -12.98 8.43 23.04
C GLN A 152 -13.09 9.45 21.89
N LYS A 153 -12.08 9.56 21.02
CA LYS A 153 -12.09 10.46 19.84
C LYS A 153 -12.81 9.86 18.64
N PHE A 154 -13.31 8.63 18.72
CA PHE A 154 -13.94 7.96 17.58
C PHE A 154 -15.18 8.72 17.10
N ASP A 155 -16.00 9.20 18.05
CA ASP A 155 -17.23 9.95 17.73
C ASP A 155 -16.96 11.37 17.19
N ASP A 156 -15.73 11.86 17.34
CA ASP A 156 -15.33 13.17 16.80
C ASP A 156 -14.98 13.13 15.31
N VAL A 157 -14.89 11.94 14.69
CA VAL A 157 -14.55 11.77 13.28
C VAL A 157 -15.80 11.99 12.42
N ASP A 158 -15.66 12.78 11.36
CA ASP A 158 -16.71 12.92 10.36
C ASP A 158 -16.73 11.73 9.39
N TRP A 159 -17.69 10.84 9.61
CA TRP A 159 -17.89 9.62 8.80
C TRP A 159 -18.81 9.84 7.59
N SER A 160 -19.34 11.05 7.38
CA SER A 160 -20.36 11.33 6.36
C SER A 160 -19.93 11.07 4.93
N ASN A 161 -18.61 11.17 4.66
CA ASN A 161 -18.03 10.92 3.34
C ASN A 161 -17.63 9.47 3.12
N LEU A 162 -17.65 8.62 4.15
CA LEU A 162 -17.23 7.24 4.06
C LEU A 162 -18.16 6.42 3.17
N LYS A 163 -17.62 5.83 2.11
CA LYS A 163 -18.35 4.98 1.16
C LYS A 163 -18.23 3.50 1.52
N TRP A 164 -17.05 3.07 1.91
CA TRP A 164 -16.83 1.68 2.30
C TRP A 164 -15.69 1.52 3.30
N THR A 165 -15.80 0.46 4.07
CA THR A 165 -14.73 -0.04 4.95
C THR A 165 -14.49 -1.52 4.69
N ILE A 166 -13.22 -1.91 4.60
CA ILE A 166 -12.82 -3.31 4.49
C ILE A 166 -12.02 -3.71 5.72
N ALA A 167 -12.43 -4.81 6.34
CA ALA A 167 -11.65 -5.49 7.36
C ALA A 167 -11.07 -6.78 6.80
N GLY A 168 -9.77 -7.01 7.01
CA GLY A 168 -9.12 -8.24 6.54
C GLY A 168 -7.70 -8.40 7.07
N GLY A 169 -7.09 -9.54 6.75
CA GLY A 169 -5.67 -9.79 7.03
C GLY A 169 -5.32 -10.15 8.48
N ALA A 170 -6.31 -10.38 9.34
CA ALA A 170 -6.11 -10.92 10.68
C ALA A 170 -6.97 -12.17 10.88
N ALA A 171 -6.44 -13.10 11.66
CA ALA A 171 -7.18 -14.29 12.11
C ALA A 171 -8.22 -13.89 13.15
#